data_0e25f1534e55f1b4b9aa946a40530d13
#
_entry.id   0e25f1534e55f1b4b9aa946a40530d13
#
_cell.length_a   1.000
_cell.length_b   1.000
_cell.length_c   1.000
_cell.angle_alpha   90.00
_cell.angle_beta   90.00
_cell.angle_gamma   90.00
#
_symmetry.space_group_name_H-M   'P 1'
#
loop_
_entity.id
_entity.type
_entity.pdbx_description
1 polymer ?
#
loop_
_entity_poly.entity_id
_entity_poly.type
_entity_poly.pdbx_seq_one_letter_code
_entity_poly.pdbx_strand_id
1 'polypeptide(L)'
;TMQVETDDFAAQCAQAFRNVVAVLGAAGASGEHLVRLTWYITSRDEYSASLRDVGRSYRDIVGRHFPAMAVVIVAGLVEPRAKVEIEAMAVVPD
;
A
#
# COMPACT_ATOMS: atom_id res chain seq x y z
N THR A 1 2.34 15.12 -5.41
CA THR A 1 3.10 15.08 -4.16
C THR A 1 2.31 14.39 -3.06
N MET A 2 2.94 13.47 -2.39
CA MET A 2 2.32 12.77 -1.28
C MET A 2 2.30 13.68 -0.05
N GLN A 3 1.12 13.92 0.51
CA GLN A 3 1.00 14.57 1.79
C GLN A 3 0.66 13.52 2.83
N VAL A 4 1.39 13.53 3.94
CA VAL A 4 1.10 12.67 5.07
C VAL A 4 0.21 13.45 6.02
N GLU A 5 -1.07 13.06 6.08
CA GLU A 5 -2.09 13.77 6.84
C GLU A 5 -2.32 13.20 8.23
N THR A 6 -1.77 12.02 8.52
CA THR A 6 -1.99 11.32 9.78
C THR A 6 -0.75 10.54 10.17
N ASP A 7 -0.56 10.35 11.47
CA ASP A 7 0.50 9.49 12.00
C ASP A 7 0.02 8.05 12.26
N ASP A 8 -1.24 7.75 11.97
CA ASP A 8 -1.79 6.41 12.13
C ASP A 8 -1.33 5.50 10.97
N PHE A 9 -0.66 4.41 11.31
CA PHE A 9 -0.09 3.48 10.33
C PHE A 9 -1.16 2.90 9.40
N ALA A 10 -2.26 2.41 9.97
CA ALA A 10 -3.33 1.80 9.16
C ALA A 10 -3.96 2.81 8.20
N ALA A 11 -4.13 4.07 8.64
CA ALA A 11 -4.67 5.12 7.79
C ALA A 11 -3.70 5.48 6.67
N GLN A 12 -2.39 5.46 6.94
CA GLN A 12 -1.38 5.68 5.89
C GLN A 12 -1.41 4.54 4.87
N CYS A 13 -1.58 3.30 5.32
CA CYS A 13 -1.71 2.16 4.41
C CYS A 13 -2.94 2.32 3.52
N ALA A 14 -4.08 2.70 4.09
CA ALA A 14 -5.30 2.91 3.31
C ALA A 14 -5.09 3.98 2.23
N GLN A 15 -4.41 5.07 2.57
CA GLN A 15 -4.10 6.11 1.59
C GLN A 15 -3.18 5.60 0.49
N ALA A 16 -2.17 4.80 0.86
CA ALA A 16 -1.27 4.18 -0.12
C ALA A 16 -2.03 3.27 -1.07
N PHE A 17 -2.99 2.49 -0.57
CA PHE A 17 -3.83 1.64 -1.41
C PHE A 17 -4.68 2.47 -2.38
N ARG A 18 -5.27 3.57 -1.90
CA ARG A 18 -6.05 4.45 -2.78
C ARG A 18 -5.19 5.04 -3.90
N ASN A 19 -3.94 5.40 -3.58
CA ASN A 19 -3.02 5.92 -4.56
C ASN A 19 -2.67 4.87 -5.62
N VAL A 20 -2.43 3.63 -5.20
CA VAL A 20 -2.16 2.51 -6.13
C VAL A 20 -3.34 2.30 -7.06
N VAL A 21 -4.56 2.25 -6.52
CA VAL A 21 -5.77 2.03 -7.32
C VAL A 21 -5.99 3.19 -8.30
N ALA A 22 -5.72 4.42 -7.88
CA ALA A 22 -5.87 5.58 -8.75
C ALA A 22 -4.91 5.52 -9.94
N VAL A 23 -3.65 5.14 -9.71
CA VAL A 23 -2.66 4.99 -10.78
C VAL A 23 -3.05 3.85 -11.72
N LEU A 24 -3.49 2.70 -11.15
CA LEU A 24 -3.97 1.57 -11.97
C LEU A 24 -5.14 1.97 -12.85
N GLY A 25 -6.11 2.69 -12.27
CA GLY A 25 -7.28 3.17 -13.01
C GLY A 25 -6.91 4.07 -14.17
N ALA A 26 -5.93 4.95 -13.98
CA ALA A 26 -5.45 5.84 -15.04
C ALA A 26 -4.80 5.05 -16.19
N ALA A 27 -4.26 3.87 -15.90
CA ALA A 27 -3.67 2.99 -16.90
C ALA A 27 -4.65 1.96 -17.48
N GLY A 28 -5.92 2.01 -17.07
CA GLY A 28 -6.93 1.06 -17.52
C GLY A 28 -6.87 -0.28 -16.81
N ALA A 29 -6.31 -0.32 -15.60
CA ALA A 29 -6.17 -1.53 -14.82
C ALA A 29 -6.90 -1.41 -13.48
N SER A 30 -6.97 -2.51 -12.76
CA SER A 30 -7.57 -2.59 -11.42
C SER A 30 -6.73 -3.49 -10.54
N GLY A 31 -7.15 -3.66 -9.27
CA GLY A 31 -6.42 -4.47 -8.31
C GLY A 31 -6.18 -5.90 -8.76
N GLU A 32 -7.09 -6.47 -9.56
CA GLU A 32 -6.95 -7.85 -10.06
C GLU A 32 -5.78 -8.01 -11.04
N HIS A 33 -5.24 -6.91 -11.55
CA HIS A 33 -4.12 -6.93 -12.49
C HIS A 33 -2.76 -6.83 -11.79
N LEU A 34 -2.75 -6.66 -10.48
CA LEU A 34 -1.52 -6.62 -9.69
C LEU A 34 -0.83 -7.97 -9.71
N VAL A 35 0.49 -7.96 -9.93
CA VAL A 35 1.32 -9.18 -9.86
C VAL A 35 2.26 -9.16 -8.67
N ARG A 36 2.56 -7.98 -8.11
CA ARG A 36 3.47 -7.85 -6.98
C ARG A 36 3.26 -6.54 -6.25
N LEU A 37 3.34 -6.59 -4.93
CA LEU A 37 3.42 -5.41 -4.07
C LEU A 37 4.65 -5.53 -3.18
N THR A 38 5.42 -4.46 -3.06
CA THR A 38 6.51 -4.37 -2.10
C THR A 38 6.18 -3.23 -1.14
N TRP A 39 6.19 -3.54 0.15
CA TRP A 39 5.87 -2.59 1.20
C TRP A 39 7.15 -2.23 1.92
N TYR A 40 7.42 -0.95 2.04
CA TYR A 40 8.54 -0.42 2.83
C TYR A 40 7.92 0.22 4.06
N ILE A 41 8.23 -0.31 5.25
CA ILE A 41 7.65 0.14 6.51
C ILE A 41 8.76 0.54 7.47
N THR A 42 8.44 1.47 8.39
CA THR A 42 9.43 1.95 9.35
C THR A 42 9.32 1.29 10.72
N SER A 43 8.25 0.54 10.99
CA SER A 43 8.03 -0.11 12.29
C SER A 43 7.34 -1.45 12.13
N ARG A 44 8.05 -2.51 12.52
CA ARG A 44 7.47 -3.85 12.57
C ARG A 44 6.32 -3.90 13.57
N ASP A 45 6.44 -3.23 14.70
CA ASP A 45 5.43 -3.28 15.76
C ASP A 45 4.13 -2.62 15.32
N GLU A 46 4.21 -1.46 14.66
CA GLU A 46 3.01 -0.80 14.15
C GLU A 46 2.33 -1.65 13.07
N TYR A 47 3.11 -2.25 12.20
CA TYR A 47 2.60 -3.14 11.16
C TYR A 47 1.87 -4.34 11.79
N SER A 48 2.52 -5.01 12.74
CA SER A 48 1.94 -6.19 13.39
C SER A 48 0.67 -5.86 14.17
N ALA A 49 0.64 -4.70 14.83
CA ALA A 49 -0.52 -4.25 15.59
C ALA A 49 -1.70 -3.87 14.69
N SER A 50 -1.44 -3.56 13.43
CA SER A 50 -2.44 -3.02 12.50
C SER A 50 -2.91 -4.02 11.44
N LEU A 51 -2.47 -5.27 11.50
CA LEU A 51 -2.72 -6.26 10.44
C LEU A 51 -4.20 -6.40 10.08
N ARG A 52 -5.09 -6.43 11.08
CA ARG A 52 -6.52 -6.57 10.83
C ARG A 52 -7.09 -5.37 10.07
N ASP A 53 -6.75 -4.17 10.51
CA ASP A 53 -7.24 -2.94 9.89
C ASP A 53 -6.65 -2.76 8.49
N VAL A 54 -5.37 -3.07 8.33
CA VAL A 54 -4.69 -3.01 7.03
C VAL A 54 -5.32 -4.01 6.06
N GLY A 55 -5.58 -5.23 6.51
CA GLY A 55 -6.21 -6.25 5.68
C GLY A 55 -7.61 -5.85 5.25
N ARG A 56 -8.39 -5.24 6.16
CA ARG A 56 -9.72 -4.75 5.83
C ARG A 56 -9.65 -3.64 4.79
N SER A 57 -8.76 -2.67 4.97
CA SER A 57 -8.58 -1.58 4.02
C SER A 57 -8.16 -2.10 2.65
N TYR A 58 -7.27 -3.08 2.61
CA TYR A 58 -6.86 -3.70 1.36
C TYR A 58 -8.06 -4.30 0.62
N ARG A 59 -8.87 -5.11 1.31
CA ARG A 59 -10.05 -5.74 0.70
C ARG A 59 -11.06 -4.71 0.22
N ASP A 60 -11.25 -3.64 0.98
CA ASP A 60 -12.24 -2.61 0.64
C ASP A 60 -11.78 -1.73 -0.52
N ILE A 61 -10.49 -1.43 -0.60
CA ILE A 61 -9.94 -0.46 -1.57
C ILE A 61 -9.39 -1.17 -2.81
N VAL A 62 -8.55 -2.18 -2.64
CA VAL A 62 -7.89 -2.88 -3.74
C VAL A 62 -8.71 -4.06 -4.23
N GLY A 63 -9.27 -4.83 -3.32
CA GLY A 63 -10.09 -5.99 -3.64
C GLY A 63 -9.56 -7.28 -3.02
N ARG A 64 -10.05 -8.40 -3.53
CA ARG A 64 -9.75 -9.71 -2.96
C ARG A 64 -8.69 -10.49 -3.72
N HIS A 65 -8.02 -9.84 -4.66
CA HIS A 65 -6.88 -10.43 -5.34
C HIS A 65 -5.62 -10.10 -4.55
N PHE A 66 -4.87 -11.12 -4.17
CA PHE A 66 -3.67 -10.96 -3.36
C PHE A 66 -2.45 -11.41 -4.18
N PRO A 67 -1.73 -10.46 -4.79
CA PRO A 67 -0.52 -10.78 -5.53
C PRO A 67 0.62 -11.17 -4.59
N ALA A 68 1.76 -11.54 -5.16
CA ALA A 68 2.96 -11.75 -4.36
C ALA A 68 3.31 -10.47 -3.60
N MET A 69 3.64 -10.60 -2.32
CA MET A 69 3.94 -9.45 -1.47
C MET A 69 5.23 -9.67 -0.70
N ALA A 70 5.99 -8.59 -0.56
CA ALA A 70 7.14 -8.54 0.34
C ALA A 70 6.99 -7.31 1.23
N VAL A 71 7.34 -7.45 2.50
CA VAL A 71 7.34 -6.35 3.46
C VAL A 71 8.77 -6.17 3.95
N VAL A 72 9.32 -4.99 3.73
CA VAL A 72 10.71 -4.66 4.05
C VAL A 72 10.73 -3.56 5.11
N ILE A 73 11.45 -3.79 6.19
CA ILE A 73 11.61 -2.79 7.25
C ILE A 73 12.79 -1.90 6.88
N VAL A 74 12.57 -0.60 6.87
CA VAL A 74 13.59 0.39 6.50
C VAL A 74 13.81 1.37 7.64
N ALA A 75 14.97 2.02 7.63
CA ALA A 75 15.32 2.99 8.66
C ALA A 75 14.45 4.25 8.62
N GLY A 76 13.96 4.61 7.44
CA GLY A 76 13.09 5.76 7.26
C GLY A 76 12.74 5.91 5.80
N LEU A 77 11.77 6.76 5.52
CA LEU A 77 11.35 7.10 4.16
C LEU A 77 11.71 8.55 3.88
N VAL A 78 11.68 8.93 2.60
CA VAL A 78 12.06 10.29 2.19
C VAL A 78 11.17 11.33 2.87
N GLU A 79 9.86 11.06 2.95
CA GLU A 79 8.94 11.90 3.72
C GLU A 79 9.08 11.52 5.20
N PRO A 80 9.52 12.44 6.09
CA PRO A 80 9.82 12.08 7.49
C PRO A 80 8.64 11.53 8.28
N ARG A 81 7.41 11.90 7.94
CA ARG A 81 6.21 11.40 8.62
C ARG A 81 5.65 10.13 8.02
N ALA A 82 6.18 9.70 6.88
CA ALA A 82 5.69 8.49 6.22
C ALA A 82 6.15 7.26 6.99
N LYS A 83 5.24 6.35 7.24
CA LYS A 83 5.49 5.07 7.93
C LYS A 83 5.40 3.89 6.99
N VAL A 84 4.88 4.11 5.79
CA VAL A 84 4.74 3.07 4.77
C VAL A 84 4.86 3.70 3.38
N GLU A 85 5.47 2.95 2.48
CA GLU A 85 5.50 3.24 1.05
C GLU A 85 5.26 1.93 0.33
N ILE A 86 4.41 1.94 -0.70
CA ILE A 86 4.06 0.74 -1.44
C ILE A 86 4.45 0.90 -2.89
N GLU A 87 5.22 -0.07 -3.39
CA GLU A 87 5.58 -0.18 -4.80
C GLU A 87 4.74 -1.28 -5.42
N ALA A 88 4.05 -0.97 -6.49
CA ALA A 88 3.15 -1.89 -7.14
C ALA A 88 3.62 -2.22 -8.56
N MET A 89 3.44 -3.47 -8.96
CA MET A 89 3.68 -3.92 -10.32
C MET A 89 2.40 -4.60 -10.81
N ALA A 90 1.95 -4.22 -11.99
CA ALA A 90 0.74 -4.77 -12.59
C ALA A 90 0.94 -5.04 -14.07
N VAL A 91 0.16 -5.99 -14.60
CA VAL A 91 0.10 -6.23 -16.04
C VAL A 91 -1.19 -5.60 -16.55
N VAL A 92 -1.04 -4.54 -17.33
CA VAL A 92 -2.17 -3.78 -17.85
C VAL A 92 -2.83 -4.59 -18.98
N PRO A 93 -4.15 -4.78 -18.94
CA PRO A 93 -4.83 -5.52 -20.01
C PRO A 93 -4.80 -4.76 -21.33
N ASP A 94 -4.82 -5.51 -22.41
CA ASP A 94 -4.86 -4.97 -23.77
C ASP A 94 -6.19 -4.29 -24.09
#